data_2be332b2b370e1591d0f63896477cc08
#
_entry.id   2be332b2b370e1591d0f63896477cc08
#
_cell.length_a   1.000
_cell.length_b   1.000
_cell.length_c   1.000
_cell.angle_alpha   90.00
_cell.angle_beta   90.00
_cell.angle_gamma   90.00
#
_symmetry.space_group_name_H-M   'P 1'
#
loop_
_entity.id
_entity.type
_entity.pdbx_description
1 polymer ?
#
loop_
_entity_poly.entity_id
_entity_poly.type
_entity_poly.pdbx_seq_one_letter_code
_entity_poly.pdbx_strand_id
1 'polypeptide(L)'
;MQFFRSYLFLLFILTIGCSSKTDVITLKNPMFVTESVMDAGMDSIGFLMRKHVIVVTVKDKNELHVYNAMNGELKNSIKRENAHPNGITTINEQFVLVTERDNQQVAVFNSSMEFLGSFGNNELRSPYGITFYKQDDNSYKVLVTDSYDYNNPREDRILTWDFNIENESFNVSSASILGNPTLYQVESIQADKHYNTLLVAEEMKEHHKIMALDLMTGEVLKEDLGNFNRGNDPEGIALVINKNHQGYWICTEQSKTDNRFHLYDRKTLEYLTTMYLENVSYTDGIATAYMHGKWFLYAVDNDARVAAFELPEIN
;
A
#
# COMPACT_ATOMS: atom_id res chain seq x y z
N MET A 1 9.10 -42.08 69.54
CA MET A 1 7.99 -41.80 68.63
C MET A 1 8.04 -40.28 68.29
N GLN A 2 8.74 -39.89 67.25
CA GLN A 2 8.86 -38.50 66.83
C GLN A 2 7.95 -38.28 65.65
N PHE A 3 7.01 -37.31 65.74
CA PHE A 3 6.14 -36.91 64.68
C PHE A 3 6.82 -35.80 63.82
N PHE A 4 7.12 -36.10 62.55
CA PHE A 4 7.49 -35.11 61.55
C PHE A 4 6.22 -34.45 61.05
N ARG A 5 6.10 -33.12 61.22
CA ARG A 5 5.11 -32.25 60.54
C ARG A 5 5.71 -31.73 59.30
N SER A 6 5.23 -32.21 58.14
CA SER A 6 5.53 -31.62 56.84
C SER A 6 4.66 -30.38 56.62
N TYR A 7 5.28 -29.22 56.44
CA TYR A 7 4.61 -28.00 55.96
C TYR A 7 4.67 -27.97 54.43
N LEU A 8 3.49 -28.05 53.81
CA LEU A 8 3.33 -27.85 52.36
C LEU A 8 3.22 -26.36 52.10
N PHE A 9 4.27 -25.74 51.51
CA PHE A 9 4.23 -24.36 51.05
C PHE A 9 3.54 -24.34 49.67
N LEU A 10 2.32 -23.83 49.61
CA LEU A 10 1.61 -23.56 48.34
C LEU A 10 2.12 -22.23 47.79
N LEU A 11 2.95 -22.29 46.75
CA LEU A 11 3.43 -21.11 46.03
C LEU A 11 2.33 -20.64 45.05
N PHE A 12 1.60 -19.60 45.40
CA PHE A 12 0.69 -18.92 44.50
C PHE A 12 1.51 -18.06 43.55
N ILE A 13 1.70 -18.51 42.29
CA ILE A 13 2.22 -17.68 41.21
C ILE A 13 1.06 -16.81 40.69
N LEU A 14 1.02 -15.58 41.16
CA LEU A 14 0.20 -14.54 40.58
C LEU A 14 0.81 -14.16 39.19
N THR A 15 0.28 -14.71 38.11
CA THR A 15 0.53 -14.20 36.79
C THR A 15 -0.22 -12.87 36.65
N ILE A 16 0.48 -11.76 36.86
CA ILE A 16 -0.03 -10.45 36.49
C ILE A 16 -0.01 -10.43 34.95
N GLY A 17 -1.12 -10.76 34.35
CA GLY A 17 -1.36 -10.50 32.92
C GLY A 17 -1.45 -8.99 32.72
N CYS A 18 -0.35 -8.34 32.34
CA CYS A 18 -0.38 -6.99 31.83
C CYS A 18 -1.04 -7.05 30.43
N SER A 19 -2.36 -6.91 30.39
CA SER A 19 -3.06 -6.54 29.16
C SER A 19 -2.69 -5.10 28.87
N SER A 20 -1.64 -4.87 28.09
CA SER A 20 -1.41 -3.55 27.48
C SER A 20 -2.59 -3.30 26.54
N LYS A 21 -3.52 -2.44 26.95
CA LYS A 21 -4.42 -1.80 25.99
C LYS A 21 -3.52 -1.07 25.00
N THR A 22 -3.44 -1.55 23.78
CA THR A 22 -2.85 -0.78 22.69
C THR A 22 -3.72 0.44 22.52
N ASP A 23 -3.18 1.62 22.84
CA ASP A 23 -3.91 2.88 22.73
C ASP A 23 -4.22 3.11 21.25
N VAL A 24 -5.50 3.26 20.91
CA VAL A 24 -5.97 3.59 19.58
C VAL A 24 -5.56 5.02 19.25
N ILE A 25 -5.00 5.23 18.06
CA ILE A 25 -4.61 6.55 17.55
C ILE A 25 -5.78 7.14 16.77
N THR A 26 -6.14 8.40 17.01
CA THR A 26 -7.09 9.14 16.19
C THR A 26 -6.45 10.41 15.68
N LEU A 27 -6.24 10.52 14.36
CA LEU A 27 -5.77 11.74 13.72
C LEU A 27 -6.96 12.66 13.44
N LYS A 28 -6.90 13.84 14.00
CA LYS A 28 -7.90 14.91 13.83
C LYS A 28 -7.30 16.04 13.03
N ASN A 29 -8.16 16.86 12.43
CA ASN A 29 -7.76 18.06 11.70
C ASN A 29 -6.80 17.74 10.55
N PRO A 30 -7.31 17.29 9.41
CA PRO A 30 -6.49 17.06 8.21
C PRO A 30 -5.76 18.35 7.82
N MET A 31 -4.56 18.24 7.28
CA MET A 31 -3.81 19.35 6.71
C MET A 31 -4.62 20.00 5.57
N PHE A 32 -5.26 19.15 4.77
CA PHE A 32 -6.26 19.54 3.78
C PHE A 32 -7.18 18.35 3.45
N VAL A 33 -8.31 18.68 2.83
CA VAL A 33 -9.15 17.74 2.09
C VAL A 33 -9.37 18.37 0.72
N THR A 34 -9.15 17.62 -0.37
CA THR A 34 -9.39 18.13 -1.73
C THR A 34 -10.88 18.33 -1.99
N GLU A 35 -11.21 19.08 -3.03
CA GLU A 35 -12.59 19.10 -3.53
C GLU A 35 -13.03 17.69 -3.93
N SER A 36 -14.32 17.39 -3.69
CA SER A 36 -14.89 16.10 -4.04
C SER A 36 -15.20 16.04 -5.54
N VAL A 37 -14.80 14.96 -6.18
CA VAL A 37 -15.11 14.66 -7.59
C VAL A 37 -16.17 13.57 -7.61
N MET A 38 -17.37 13.92 -8.08
CA MET A 38 -18.50 12.99 -8.13
C MET A 38 -18.22 11.82 -9.08
N ASP A 39 -18.57 10.61 -8.67
CA ASP A 39 -18.38 9.36 -9.43
C ASP A 39 -16.95 9.24 -9.98
N ALA A 40 -15.97 9.53 -9.15
CA ALA A 40 -14.56 9.54 -9.52
C ALA A 40 -13.96 8.13 -9.53
N GLY A 41 -14.32 7.30 -8.53
CA GLY A 41 -13.62 6.08 -8.26
C GLY A 41 -12.13 6.38 -8.06
N MET A 42 -11.79 7.31 -7.15
CA MET A 42 -10.39 7.54 -6.79
C MET A 42 -9.85 6.28 -6.11
N ASP A 43 -8.63 5.89 -6.49
CA ASP A 43 -8.06 4.62 -6.05
C ASP A 43 -6.70 4.83 -5.38
N SER A 44 -5.64 5.01 -6.12
CA SER A 44 -4.27 5.01 -5.63
C SER A 44 -3.60 6.38 -5.71
N ILE A 45 -2.58 6.59 -4.86
CA ILE A 45 -1.86 7.85 -4.73
C ILE A 45 -0.36 7.62 -4.93
N GLY A 46 0.21 8.30 -5.94
CA GLY A 46 1.65 8.40 -6.15
C GLY A 46 2.18 9.76 -5.70
N PHE A 47 3.48 9.86 -5.40
CA PHE A 47 4.09 11.07 -4.87
C PHE A 47 5.34 11.48 -5.64
N LEU A 48 5.39 12.72 -6.12
CA LEU A 48 6.58 13.36 -6.69
C LEU A 48 7.11 14.41 -5.72
N MET A 49 8.07 14.00 -4.88
CA MET A 49 8.62 14.78 -3.75
C MET A 49 9.19 16.13 -4.19
N ARG A 50 10.05 16.12 -5.22
CA ARG A 50 10.73 17.34 -5.70
C ARG A 50 9.76 18.37 -6.27
N LYS A 51 8.61 17.94 -6.73
CA LYS A 51 7.55 18.83 -7.27
C LYS A 51 6.49 19.19 -6.22
N HIS A 52 6.53 18.58 -5.05
CA HIS A 52 5.51 18.70 -4.00
C HIS A 52 4.09 18.45 -4.54
N VAL A 53 3.93 17.40 -5.32
CA VAL A 53 2.62 17.00 -5.85
C VAL A 53 2.33 15.53 -5.56
N ILE A 54 1.05 15.24 -5.37
CA ILE A 54 0.50 13.88 -5.44
C ILE A 54 -0.20 13.70 -6.79
N VAL A 55 -0.13 12.48 -7.30
CA VAL A 55 -0.87 12.04 -8.48
C VAL A 55 -1.85 10.96 -8.04
N VAL A 56 -3.11 11.16 -8.34
CA VAL A 56 -4.21 10.28 -7.91
C VAL A 56 -4.84 9.64 -9.14
N THR A 57 -5.04 8.34 -9.10
CA THR A 57 -5.79 7.63 -10.13
C THR A 57 -7.28 7.84 -9.92
N VAL A 58 -8.01 8.14 -11.00
CA VAL A 58 -9.43 8.44 -11.02
C VAL A 58 -10.09 7.48 -12.02
N LYS A 59 -10.28 6.24 -11.55
CA LYS A 59 -10.57 5.08 -12.42
C LYS A 59 -11.84 5.25 -13.25
N ASP A 60 -12.93 5.74 -12.68
CA ASP A 60 -14.21 5.85 -13.38
C ASP A 60 -14.28 7.04 -14.36
N LYS A 61 -13.34 7.97 -14.28
CA LYS A 61 -13.19 9.08 -15.25
C LYS A 61 -12.13 8.80 -16.30
N ASN A 62 -11.35 7.74 -16.16
CA ASN A 62 -10.17 7.51 -16.99
C ASN A 62 -9.17 8.68 -16.93
N GLU A 63 -8.88 9.17 -15.73
CA GLU A 63 -8.05 10.35 -15.50
C GLU A 63 -6.99 10.11 -14.45
N LEU A 64 -5.94 10.93 -14.47
CA LEU A 64 -4.98 11.12 -13.41
C LEU A 64 -5.09 12.56 -12.94
N HIS A 65 -5.35 12.78 -11.66
CA HIS A 65 -5.40 14.11 -11.07
C HIS A 65 -4.09 14.42 -10.35
N VAL A 66 -3.54 15.60 -10.61
CA VAL A 66 -2.32 16.10 -9.97
C VAL A 66 -2.68 17.20 -9.00
N TYR A 67 -2.46 16.97 -7.70
CA TYR A 67 -2.72 17.96 -6.66
C TYR A 67 -1.43 18.45 -6.02
N ASN A 68 -1.46 19.67 -5.52
CA ASN A 68 -0.42 20.16 -4.63
C ASN A 68 -0.47 19.36 -3.32
N ALA A 69 0.66 18.77 -2.93
CA ALA A 69 0.75 17.90 -1.76
C ALA A 69 0.63 18.63 -0.41
N MET A 70 0.73 19.96 -0.40
CA MET A 70 0.69 20.76 0.84
C MET A 70 -0.69 21.38 1.11
N ASN A 71 -1.51 21.61 0.08
CA ASN A 71 -2.79 22.30 0.23
C ASN A 71 -3.97 21.68 -0.51
N GLY A 72 -3.73 20.56 -1.24
CA GLY A 72 -4.78 19.84 -1.97
C GLY A 72 -5.34 20.54 -3.20
N GLU A 73 -4.70 21.64 -3.68
CA GLU A 73 -5.14 22.35 -4.87
C GLU A 73 -4.90 21.51 -6.14
N LEU A 74 -5.95 21.30 -6.95
CA LEU A 74 -5.83 20.61 -8.24
C LEU A 74 -4.98 21.46 -9.20
N LYS A 75 -3.88 20.87 -9.69
CA LYS A 75 -2.94 21.52 -10.62
C LYS A 75 -3.19 21.11 -12.05
N ASN A 76 -3.54 19.84 -12.28
CA ASN A 76 -3.73 19.29 -13.60
C ASN A 76 -4.63 18.04 -13.55
N SER A 77 -5.26 17.74 -14.68
CA SER A 77 -5.97 16.50 -14.93
C SER A 77 -5.54 15.95 -16.30
N ILE A 78 -5.14 14.69 -16.32
CA ILE A 78 -4.64 14.03 -17.53
C ILE A 78 -5.62 12.91 -17.90
N LYS A 79 -6.27 13.03 -19.05
CA LYS A 79 -7.18 12.02 -19.54
C LYS A 79 -6.43 10.90 -20.24
N ARG A 80 -6.86 9.66 -19.94
CA ARG A 80 -6.35 8.44 -20.57
C ARG A 80 -7.52 7.66 -21.14
N GLU A 81 -7.52 7.46 -22.45
CA GLU A 81 -8.64 6.81 -23.13
C GLU A 81 -8.75 5.34 -22.71
N ASN A 82 -9.93 4.92 -22.24
CA ASN A 82 -10.26 3.55 -21.82
C ASN A 82 -9.26 2.94 -20.84
N ALA A 83 -8.63 3.72 -19.98
CA ALA A 83 -7.54 3.27 -19.15
C ALA A 83 -8.00 2.53 -17.87
N HIS A 84 -9.05 3.03 -17.23
CA HIS A 84 -9.43 2.61 -15.88
C HIS A 84 -8.19 2.49 -14.98
N PRO A 85 -7.49 3.62 -14.68
CA PRO A 85 -6.23 3.59 -13.96
C PRO A 85 -6.45 3.22 -12.50
N ASN A 86 -5.70 2.23 -12.00
CA ASN A 86 -5.78 1.73 -10.63
C ASN A 86 -4.52 2.09 -9.84
N GLY A 87 -3.54 1.21 -9.78
CA GLY A 87 -2.30 1.41 -9.04
C GLY A 87 -1.38 2.45 -9.65
N ILE A 88 -0.61 3.13 -8.81
CA ILE A 88 0.38 4.13 -9.22
C ILE A 88 1.63 4.06 -8.34
N THR A 89 2.78 4.22 -8.95
CA THR A 89 4.05 4.39 -8.22
C THR A 89 4.98 5.36 -8.94
N THR A 90 6.01 5.85 -8.24
CA THR A 90 6.96 6.83 -8.82
C THR A 90 8.39 6.35 -8.65
N ILE A 91 9.14 6.28 -9.74
CA ILE A 91 10.53 5.83 -9.75
C ILE A 91 11.47 7.02 -9.92
N ASN A 92 12.41 7.16 -8.98
CA ASN A 92 13.52 8.12 -9.01
C ASN A 92 13.11 9.58 -9.26
N GLU A 93 11.87 9.98 -8.90
CA GLU A 93 11.34 11.32 -9.18
C GLU A 93 11.31 11.70 -10.67
N GLN A 94 11.51 10.75 -11.56
CA GLN A 94 11.56 10.93 -13.01
C GLN A 94 10.38 10.30 -13.73
N PHE A 95 9.94 9.14 -13.26
CA PHE A 95 8.89 8.36 -13.90
C PHE A 95 7.72 8.13 -12.95
N VAL A 96 6.52 8.23 -13.52
CA VAL A 96 5.27 7.82 -12.88
C VAL A 96 4.74 6.62 -13.66
N LEU A 97 4.56 5.51 -12.97
CA LEU A 97 4.05 4.27 -13.53
C LEU A 97 2.62 4.06 -13.03
N VAL A 98 1.70 3.80 -13.95
CA VAL A 98 0.27 3.63 -13.67
C VAL A 98 -0.22 2.34 -14.29
N THR A 99 -0.86 1.49 -13.51
CA THR A 99 -1.58 0.33 -14.07
C THR A 99 -2.87 0.82 -14.73
N GLU A 100 -3.04 0.49 -16.00
CA GLU A 100 -4.25 0.75 -16.78
C GLU A 100 -4.99 -0.57 -17.00
N ARG A 101 -6.01 -0.84 -16.18
CA ARG A 101 -6.68 -2.15 -16.16
C ARG A 101 -7.29 -2.51 -17.50
N ASP A 102 -8.06 -1.60 -18.09
CA ASP A 102 -8.82 -1.88 -19.30
C ASP A 102 -7.93 -1.85 -20.56
N ASN A 103 -6.79 -1.16 -20.49
CA ASN A 103 -5.73 -1.21 -21.50
C ASN A 103 -4.73 -2.37 -21.29
N GLN A 104 -4.85 -3.12 -20.18
CA GLN A 104 -4.02 -4.29 -19.85
C GLN A 104 -2.51 -3.98 -19.88
N GLN A 105 -2.09 -2.85 -19.31
CA GLN A 105 -0.72 -2.38 -19.38
C GLN A 105 -0.30 -1.57 -18.14
N VAL A 106 0.99 -1.29 -18.06
CA VAL A 106 1.54 -0.23 -17.23
C VAL A 106 1.91 0.94 -18.12
N ALA A 107 1.24 2.07 -17.95
CA ALA A 107 1.58 3.33 -18.61
C ALA A 107 2.71 4.03 -17.87
N VAL A 108 3.66 4.60 -18.62
CA VAL A 108 4.82 5.32 -18.09
C VAL A 108 4.73 6.78 -18.50
N PHE A 109 4.83 7.66 -17.51
CA PHE A 109 4.87 9.10 -17.69
C PHE A 109 6.18 9.67 -17.14
N ASN A 110 6.62 10.80 -17.66
CA ASN A 110 7.68 11.58 -17.02
C ASN A 110 7.12 12.36 -15.80
N SER A 111 8.01 12.99 -15.05
CA SER A 111 7.60 13.81 -13.90
C SER A 111 6.76 15.05 -14.25
N SER A 112 6.61 15.42 -15.51
CA SER A 112 5.70 16.46 -16.00
C SER A 112 4.36 15.90 -16.46
N MET A 113 4.14 14.58 -16.24
CA MET A 113 2.95 13.84 -16.62
C MET A 113 2.73 13.73 -18.14
N GLU A 114 3.81 13.81 -18.94
CA GLU A 114 3.78 13.50 -20.36
C GLU A 114 3.93 11.98 -20.54
N PHE A 115 3.06 11.38 -21.33
CA PHE A 115 3.10 9.95 -21.63
C PHE A 115 4.32 9.59 -22.48
N LEU A 116 5.13 8.63 -22.01
CA LEU A 116 6.35 8.19 -22.67
C LEU A 116 6.19 6.84 -23.38
N GLY A 117 5.29 5.99 -22.93
CA GLY A 117 5.09 4.64 -23.44
C GLY A 117 4.43 3.73 -22.43
N SER A 118 4.38 2.44 -22.74
CA SER A 118 3.81 1.43 -21.86
C SER A 118 4.54 0.09 -21.99
N PHE A 119 4.31 -0.82 -21.03
CA PHE A 119 4.76 -2.21 -21.05
C PHE A 119 3.72 -3.14 -20.45
N GLY A 120 3.91 -4.44 -20.59
CA GLY A 120 3.04 -5.46 -20.02
C GLY A 120 1.78 -5.78 -20.85
N ASN A 121 1.61 -5.16 -22.03
CA ASN A 121 0.41 -5.29 -22.87
C ASN A 121 0.06 -6.72 -23.32
N ASN A 122 1.02 -7.64 -23.33
CA ASN A 122 0.81 -9.04 -23.72
C ASN A 122 0.80 -10.00 -22.53
N GLU A 123 1.21 -9.53 -21.37
CA GLU A 123 1.38 -10.33 -20.15
C GLU A 123 0.27 -10.09 -19.13
N LEU A 124 -0.17 -8.83 -18.99
CA LEU A 124 -1.20 -8.39 -18.06
C LEU A 124 -2.61 -8.58 -18.63
N ARG A 125 -3.57 -8.89 -17.76
CA ARG A 125 -4.99 -9.09 -18.11
C ARG A 125 -5.92 -8.17 -17.35
N SER A 126 -5.65 -7.96 -16.05
CA SER A 126 -6.38 -7.05 -15.18
C SER A 126 -5.42 -6.44 -14.14
N PRO A 127 -4.41 -5.67 -14.59
CA PRO A 127 -3.42 -5.09 -13.68
C PRO A 127 -4.08 -4.16 -12.66
N TYR A 128 -3.64 -4.27 -11.39
CA TYR A 128 -4.21 -3.48 -10.32
C TYR A 128 -3.11 -2.73 -9.54
N GLY A 129 -2.59 -3.29 -8.46
CA GLY A 129 -1.54 -2.66 -7.67
C GLY A 129 -0.18 -2.68 -8.35
N ILE A 130 0.67 -1.74 -7.98
CA ILE A 130 2.03 -1.61 -8.49
C ILE A 130 2.97 -1.11 -7.42
N THR A 131 4.13 -1.74 -7.33
CA THR A 131 5.23 -1.30 -6.45
C THR A 131 6.57 -1.54 -7.13
N PHE A 132 7.64 -1.06 -6.53
CA PHE A 132 8.99 -1.32 -7.01
C PHE A 132 9.99 -1.41 -5.88
N TYR A 133 11.16 -1.96 -6.19
CA TYR A 133 12.35 -1.75 -5.37
C TYR A 133 13.58 -1.48 -6.23
N LYS A 134 14.50 -0.71 -5.68
CA LYS A 134 15.77 -0.39 -6.32
C LYS A 134 16.69 -1.60 -6.25
N GLN A 135 17.26 -2.03 -7.40
CA GLN A 135 18.26 -3.08 -7.48
C GLN A 135 19.67 -2.48 -7.44
N ASP A 136 19.92 -1.46 -8.28
CA ASP A 136 21.12 -0.64 -8.27
C ASP A 136 20.82 0.80 -8.77
N ASP A 137 21.82 1.60 -9.12
CA ASP A 137 21.63 3.05 -9.32
C ASP A 137 20.59 3.42 -10.36
N ASN A 138 20.47 2.69 -11.45
CA ASN A 138 19.54 2.97 -12.55
C ASN A 138 18.64 1.77 -12.86
N SER A 139 18.65 0.73 -12.01
CA SER A 139 17.89 -0.48 -12.22
C SER A 139 16.90 -0.71 -11.08
N TYR A 140 15.67 -1.01 -11.44
CA TYR A 140 14.56 -1.21 -10.53
C TYR A 140 13.83 -2.50 -10.90
N LYS A 141 13.33 -3.22 -9.91
CA LYS A 141 12.36 -4.29 -10.11
C LYS A 141 10.97 -3.70 -9.89
N VAL A 142 10.13 -3.73 -10.91
CA VAL A 142 8.71 -3.36 -10.82
C VAL A 142 7.89 -4.62 -10.62
N LEU A 143 6.93 -4.56 -9.70
CA LEU A 143 6.00 -5.65 -9.40
C LEU A 143 4.57 -5.13 -9.61
N VAL A 144 3.75 -5.92 -10.30
CA VAL A 144 2.36 -5.59 -10.59
C VAL A 144 1.48 -6.77 -10.20
N THR A 145 0.38 -6.49 -9.49
CA THR A 145 -0.67 -7.49 -9.27
C THR A 145 -1.58 -7.58 -10.49
N ASP A 146 -1.97 -8.81 -10.86
CA ASP A 146 -2.88 -9.07 -11.97
C ASP A 146 -4.13 -9.81 -11.46
N SER A 147 -5.23 -9.08 -11.30
CA SER A 147 -6.42 -9.51 -10.57
C SER A 147 -7.50 -10.17 -11.45
N TYR A 148 -7.10 -10.66 -12.63
CA TYR A 148 -8.02 -11.35 -13.54
C TYR A 148 -8.52 -12.69 -12.95
N ASP A 149 -9.71 -13.14 -13.35
CA ASP A 149 -10.30 -14.43 -12.94
C ASP A 149 -10.22 -14.66 -11.41
N TYR A 150 -10.57 -13.63 -10.65
CA TYR A 150 -10.36 -13.51 -9.20
C TYR A 150 -11.10 -14.58 -8.36
N ASN A 151 -12.07 -15.30 -8.92
CA ASN A 151 -12.76 -16.40 -8.24
C ASN A 151 -11.93 -17.70 -8.18
N ASN A 152 -10.85 -17.79 -8.93
CA ASN A 152 -9.98 -18.94 -8.97
C ASN A 152 -8.59 -18.59 -8.41
N PRO A 153 -8.03 -19.43 -7.51
CA PRO A 153 -6.69 -19.23 -7.00
C PRO A 153 -5.64 -19.49 -8.09
N ARG A 154 -4.62 -18.62 -8.15
CA ARG A 154 -3.59 -18.69 -9.18
C ARG A 154 -2.22 -18.37 -8.61
N GLU A 155 -1.19 -18.87 -9.28
CA GLU A 155 0.21 -18.65 -8.91
C GLU A 155 0.86 -17.50 -9.72
N ASP A 156 0.19 -17.01 -10.77
CA ASP A 156 0.66 -15.95 -11.67
C ASP A 156 0.03 -14.57 -11.38
N ARG A 157 -0.24 -14.27 -10.11
CA ARG A 157 -0.86 -13.03 -9.66
C ARG A 157 0.09 -11.84 -9.54
N ILE A 158 1.38 -12.09 -9.40
CA ILE A 158 2.38 -11.04 -9.26
C ILE A 158 3.40 -11.19 -10.37
N LEU A 159 3.36 -10.27 -11.32
CA LEU A 159 4.31 -10.21 -12.42
C LEU A 159 5.40 -9.17 -12.11
N THR A 160 6.60 -9.42 -12.59
CA THR A 160 7.76 -8.56 -12.34
C THR A 160 8.54 -8.25 -13.62
N TRP A 161 9.10 -7.05 -13.68
CA TRP A 161 9.95 -6.58 -14.77
C TRP A 161 11.19 -5.90 -14.21
N ASP A 162 12.32 -6.00 -14.92
CA ASP A 162 13.44 -5.10 -14.72
C ASP A 162 13.16 -3.80 -15.49
N PHE A 163 13.15 -2.70 -14.78
CA PHE A 163 12.95 -1.35 -15.30
C PHE A 163 14.27 -0.59 -15.19
N ASN A 164 14.91 -0.32 -16.31
CA ASN A 164 16.20 0.33 -16.36
C ASN A 164 16.08 1.75 -16.91
N ILE A 165 16.72 2.71 -16.25
CA ILE A 165 16.73 4.11 -16.65
C ILE A 165 17.99 4.40 -17.45
N GLU A 166 17.81 4.93 -18.65
CA GLU A 166 18.89 5.35 -19.55
C GLU A 166 18.68 6.83 -19.92
N ASN A 167 19.35 7.73 -19.20
CA ASN A 167 19.12 9.18 -19.30
C ASN A 167 17.66 9.57 -18.96
N GLU A 168 16.88 10.06 -19.92
CA GLU A 168 15.47 10.42 -19.76
C GLU A 168 14.52 9.37 -20.36
N SER A 169 15.05 8.22 -20.77
CA SER A 169 14.29 7.08 -21.31
C SER A 169 14.31 5.88 -20.38
N PHE A 170 13.55 4.86 -20.71
CA PHE A 170 13.50 3.62 -19.97
C PHE A 170 13.53 2.39 -20.90
N ASN A 171 14.07 1.29 -20.38
CA ASN A 171 13.99 -0.03 -20.98
C ASN A 171 13.38 -1.00 -19.98
N VAL A 172 12.55 -1.92 -20.48
CA VAL A 172 11.88 -2.92 -19.66
C VAL A 172 12.17 -4.32 -20.18
N SER A 173 12.50 -5.26 -19.29
CA SER A 173 12.70 -6.66 -19.63
C SER A 173 11.40 -7.38 -19.99
N SER A 174 11.47 -8.65 -20.37
CA SER A 174 10.31 -9.53 -20.38
C SER A 174 9.79 -9.76 -18.96
N ALA A 175 8.49 -10.04 -18.84
CA ALA A 175 7.87 -10.38 -17.57
C ALA A 175 8.41 -11.66 -16.97
N SER A 176 8.40 -11.72 -15.64
CA SER A 176 8.60 -12.95 -14.86
C SER A 176 7.51 -13.05 -13.81
N ILE A 177 7.23 -14.23 -13.30
CA ILE A 177 6.29 -14.44 -12.19
C ILE A 177 7.08 -14.47 -10.88
N LEU A 178 6.60 -13.77 -9.85
CA LEU A 178 7.21 -13.82 -8.53
C LEU A 178 6.71 -15.03 -7.76
N GLY A 179 7.57 -16.02 -7.61
CA GLY A 179 7.32 -17.19 -6.75
C GLY A 179 6.00 -17.90 -7.05
N ASN A 180 5.51 -18.62 -6.05
CA ASN A 180 4.29 -19.41 -6.16
C ASN A 180 3.30 -19.16 -5.00
N PRO A 181 3.01 -17.94 -4.55
CA PRO A 181 1.89 -17.79 -3.64
C PRO A 181 0.61 -18.02 -4.45
N THR A 182 -0.22 -18.92 -3.96
CA THR A 182 -1.56 -19.12 -4.55
C THR A 182 -2.48 -18.05 -4.01
N LEU A 183 -2.89 -17.12 -4.87
CA LEU A 183 -3.69 -15.95 -4.53
C LEU A 183 -4.98 -15.91 -5.35
N TYR A 184 -6.01 -15.30 -4.82
CA TYR A 184 -7.29 -15.08 -5.51
C TYR A 184 -7.37 -13.68 -6.13
N GLN A 185 -8.02 -12.73 -5.45
CA GLN A 185 -8.12 -11.34 -5.86
C GLN A 185 -7.05 -10.52 -5.15
N VAL A 186 -6.07 -10.06 -5.89
CA VAL A 186 -4.96 -9.28 -5.34
C VAL A 186 -5.02 -7.86 -5.87
N GLU A 187 -5.04 -6.90 -4.96
CA GLU A 187 -5.11 -5.50 -5.33
C GLU A 187 -3.86 -4.76 -4.84
N SER A 188 -3.86 -4.21 -3.66
CA SER A 188 -2.71 -3.45 -3.18
C SER A 188 -1.45 -4.29 -2.95
N ILE A 189 -0.31 -3.70 -3.24
CA ILE A 189 1.01 -4.32 -3.09
C ILE A 189 2.04 -3.26 -2.69
N GLN A 190 2.91 -3.59 -1.73
CA GLN A 190 3.99 -2.69 -1.31
C GLN A 190 5.26 -3.45 -0.94
N ALA A 191 6.39 -3.06 -1.53
CA ALA A 191 7.70 -3.66 -1.30
C ALA A 191 8.52 -2.93 -0.24
N ASP A 192 9.25 -3.68 0.58
CA ASP A 192 10.32 -3.21 1.44
C ASP A 192 11.62 -3.97 1.15
N LYS A 193 12.50 -3.39 0.36
CA LYS A 193 13.78 -4.01 -0.01
C LYS A 193 14.71 -4.21 1.19
N HIS A 194 14.61 -3.37 2.22
CA HIS A 194 15.53 -3.44 3.37
C HIS A 194 15.35 -4.72 4.20
N TYR A 195 14.10 -5.11 4.44
CA TYR A 195 13.77 -6.34 5.16
C TYR A 195 13.32 -7.48 4.24
N ASN A 196 13.47 -7.31 2.93
CA ASN A 196 13.10 -8.30 1.93
C ASN A 196 11.64 -8.76 2.05
N THR A 197 10.74 -7.81 2.34
CA THR A 197 9.32 -8.06 2.59
C THR A 197 8.47 -7.45 1.50
N LEU A 198 7.46 -8.19 1.06
CA LEU A 198 6.40 -7.73 0.17
C LEU A 198 5.06 -7.95 0.87
N LEU A 199 4.31 -6.89 1.10
CA LEU A 199 2.92 -7.01 1.56
C LEU A 199 1.97 -6.98 0.37
N VAL A 200 0.94 -7.83 0.44
CA VAL A 200 -0.09 -7.99 -0.61
C VAL A 200 -1.45 -8.04 0.07
N ALA A 201 -2.40 -7.24 -0.43
CA ALA A 201 -3.79 -7.31 -0.04
C ALA A 201 -4.53 -8.34 -0.89
N GLU A 202 -5.20 -9.28 -0.24
CA GLU A 202 -6.08 -10.24 -0.86
C GLU A 202 -7.53 -9.96 -0.48
N GLU A 203 -8.35 -9.55 -1.45
CA GLU A 203 -9.71 -9.06 -1.24
C GLU A 203 -10.79 -10.08 -1.52
N MET A 204 -10.46 -11.29 -1.91
CA MET A 204 -11.48 -12.30 -2.09
C MET A 204 -12.24 -12.50 -0.78
N LYS A 205 -13.56 -12.28 -0.81
CA LYS A 205 -14.44 -12.15 0.37
C LYS A 205 -14.25 -13.22 1.46
N GLU A 206 -13.87 -14.43 1.10
CA GLU A 206 -13.64 -15.52 2.04
C GLU A 206 -12.19 -15.62 2.51
N HIS A 207 -11.31 -14.77 1.94
CA HIS A 207 -9.87 -14.78 2.13
C HIS A 207 -9.29 -13.41 2.53
N HIS A 208 -10.15 -12.42 2.87
CA HIS A 208 -9.74 -11.06 3.24
C HIS A 208 -8.56 -11.07 4.21
N LYS A 209 -7.39 -10.66 3.74
CA LYS A 209 -6.16 -10.62 4.54
C LYS A 209 -5.08 -9.76 3.90
N ILE A 210 -4.13 -9.32 4.69
CA ILE A 210 -2.83 -8.86 4.20
C ILE A 210 -1.82 -9.99 4.43
N MET A 211 -1.20 -10.44 3.36
CA MET A 211 -0.11 -11.43 3.40
C MET A 211 1.24 -10.75 3.37
N ALA A 212 2.23 -11.36 4.01
CA ALA A 212 3.62 -11.00 3.84
C ALA A 212 4.37 -12.11 3.10
N LEU A 213 5.06 -11.72 2.04
CA LEU A 213 5.86 -12.60 1.18
C LEU A 213 7.34 -12.18 1.26
N ASP A 214 8.23 -13.12 1.01
CA ASP A 214 9.62 -12.81 0.68
C ASP A 214 9.67 -12.09 -0.67
N LEU A 215 10.25 -10.91 -0.70
CA LEU A 215 10.27 -10.03 -1.87
C LEU A 215 11.02 -10.63 -3.07
N MET A 216 11.97 -11.53 -2.82
CA MET A 216 12.83 -12.10 -3.87
C MET A 216 12.31 -13.45 -4.38
N THR A 217 11.70 -14.25 -3.50
CA THR A 217 11.28 -15.62 -3.82
C THR A 217 9.77 -15.78 -3.95
N GLY A 218 8.98 -14.87 -3.34
CA GLY A 218 7.53 -14.99 -3.22
C GLY A 218 7.07 -16.01 -2.17
N GLU A 219 8.00 -16.61 -1.40
CA GLU A 219 7.63 -17.50 -0.31
C GLU A 219 6.82 -16.76 0.75
N VAL A 220 5.81 -17.44 1.30
CA VAL A 220 4.95 -16.87 2.34
C VAL A 220 5.71 -16.75 3.66
N LEU A 221 5.95 -15.53 4.12
CA LEU A 221 6.54 -15.23 5.43
C LEU A 221 5.47 -15.23 6.53
N LYS A 222 4.30 -14.69 6.21
CA LYS A 222 3.15 -14.66 7.12
C LYS A 222 1.85 -14.68 6.30
N GLU A 223 1.02 -15.67 6.54
CA GLU A 223 -0.24 -15.91 5.81
C GLU A 223 -1.27 -14.79 6.01
N ASP A 224 -1.31 -14.19 7.18
CA ASP A 224 -2.23 -13.12 7.53
C ASP A 224 -1.61 -12.26 8.63
N LEU A 225 -1.53 -10.96 8.41
CA LEU A 225 -1.10 -10.03 9.45
C LEU A 225 -2.11 -9.95 10.60
N GLY A 226 -3.38 -10.30 10.35
CA GLY A 226 -4.46 -10.31 11.33
C GLY A 226 -5.05 -8.93 11.61
N ASN A 227 -6.01 -8.92 12.55
CA ASN A 227 -6.73 -7.75 13.04
C ASN A 227 -7.77 -7.15 12.09
N PHE A 228 -7.96 -7.69 10.89
CA PHE A 228 -9.04 -7.28 9.99
C PHE A 228 -10.37 -7.88 10.40
N ASN A 229 -11.45 -7.10 10.31
CA ASN A 229 -12.80 -7.60 10.50
C ASN A 229 -13.25 -8.39 9.27
N ARG A 230 -13.90 -9.51 9.48
CA ARG A 230 -14.51 -10.25 8.39
C ARG A 230 -15.63 -9.42 7.75
N GLY A 231 -15.51 -9.15 6.47
CA GLY A 231 -16.50 -8.39 5.68
C GLY A 231 -16.14 -6.95 5.40
N ASN A 232 -14.96 -6.49 5.87
CA ASN A 232 -14.29 -5.28 5.39
C ASN A 232 -13.14 -5.68 4.48
N ASP A 233 -12.84 -4.87 3.47
CA ASP A 233 -11.85 -5.19 2.46
C ASP A 233 -10.45 -4.70 2.89
N PRO A 234 -9.40 -5.55 2.76
CA PRO A 234 -8.02 -5.13 2.94
C PRO A 234 -7.58 -4.35 1.68
N GLU A 235 -7.19 -3.10 1.86
CA GLU A 235 -6.92 -2.18 0.76
C GLU A 235 -5.51 -1.59 0.82
N GLY A 236 -5.37 -0.30 0.66
CA GLY A 236 -4.11 0.43 0.56
C GLY A 236 -3.06 0.04 1.59
N ILE A 237 -1.83 -0.14 1.11
CA ILE A 237 -0.66 -0.46 1.93
C ILE A 237 0.37 0.65 1.77
N ALA A 238 0.84 1.22 2.87
CA ALA A 238 1.91 2.21 2.87
C ALA A 238 3.00 1.87 3.90
N LEU A 239 4.18 2.43 3.70
CA LEU A 239 5.35 2.19 4.54
C LEU A 239 5.91 3.50 5.08
N VAL A 240 6.09 3.58 6.39
CA VAL A 240 6.81 4.66 7.08
C VAL A 240 8.19 4.16 7.47
N ILE A 241 9.24 4.91 7.08
CA ILE A 241 10.64 4.56 7.34
C ILE A 241 11.28 5.62 8.22
N ASN A 242 11.50 5.31 9.48
CA ASN A 242 12.17 6.19 10.41
C ASN A 242 13.70 6.22 10.21
N LYS A 243 14.37 7.11 10.94
CA LYS A 243 15.83 7.08 11.07
C LYS A 243 16.25 5.69 11.59
N ASN A 244 17.37 5.15 11.12
CA ASN A 244 17.88 3.80 11.44
C ASN A 244 17.10 2.65 10.82
N HIS A 245 16.36 2.88 9.73
CA HIS A 245 15.59 1.86 9.00
C HIS A 245 14.47 1.18 9.81
N GLN A 246 14.14 1.68 10.99
CA GLN A 246 12.94 1.31 11.71
C GLN A 246 11.71 1.90 11.04
N GLY A 247 10.53 1.58 11.54
CA GLY A 247 9.28 2.12 11.03
C GLY A 247 8.13 1.15 11.13
N TYR A 248 7.10 1.41 10.37
CA TYR A 248 5.88 0.60 10.42
C TYR A 248 5.14 0.61 9.08
N TRP A 249 4.41 -0.47 8.86
CA TRP A 249 3.43 -0.58 7.80
C TRP A 249 2.11 0.02 8.24
N ILE A 250 1.39 0.61 7.30
CA ILE A 250 0.01 1.04 7.46
C ILE A 250 -0.81 0.24 6.46
N CYS A 251 -1.78 -0.52 6.93
CA CYS A 251 -2.67 -1.35 6.11
C CYS A 251 -4.11 -0.91 6.34
N THR A 252 -4.81 -0.55 5.27
CA THR A 252 -6.19 -0.09 5.31
C THR A 252 -7.15 -1.27 5.46
N GLU A 253 -8.08 -1.15 6.39
CA GLU A 253 -9.31 -1.93 6.45
C GLU A 253 -10.45 -1.03 6.00
N GLN A 254 -10.87 -1.19 4.74
CA GLN A 254 -11.87 -0.34 4.11
C GLN A 254 -13.26 -0.60 4.67
N SER A 255 -13.93 0.45 5.08
CA SER A 255 -15.32 0.38 5.52
C SER A 255 -16.00 1.75 5.41
N LYS A 256 -17.30 1.75 5.10
CA LYS A 256 -18.12 2.97 5.07
C LYS A 256 -18.39 3.54 6.46
N THR A 257 -18.38 2.71 7.49
CA THR A 257 -18.79 3.10 8.85
C THR A 257 -17.71 2.96 9.89
N ASP A 258 -16.69 2.14 9.62
CA ASP A 258 -15.63 1.82 10.59
C ASP A 258 -14.29 1.60 9.86
N ASN A 259 -13.90 2.59 9.07
CA ASN A 259 -12.67 2.58 8.26
C ASN A 259 -11.45 2.68 9.17
N ARG A 260 -10.52 1.72 9.07
CA ARG A 260 -9.40 1.56 9.98
C ARG A 260 -8.08 1.48 9.25
N PHE A 261 -7.04 1.86 9.96
CA PHE A 261 -5.66 1.75 9.49
C PHE A 261 -4.87 0.98 10.54
N HIS A 262 -4.52 -0.27 10.24
CA HIS A 262 -3.75 -1.12 11.14
C HIS A 262 -2.27 -0.89 10.94
N LEU A 263 -1.55 -0.70 12.04
CA LEU A 263 -0.12 -0.46 12.04
C LEU A 263 0.61 -1.72 12.50
N TYR A 264 1.63 -2.10 11.74
CA TYR A 264 2.48 -3.25 12.04
C TYR A 264 3.94 -2.83 12.05
N ASP A 265 4.73 -3.38 12.98
CA ASP A 265 6.18 -3.17 12.98
C ASP A 265 6.78 -3.55 11.64
N ARG A 266 7.64 -2.68 11.09
CA ARG A 266 8.21 -2.84 9.76
C ARG A 266 8.98 -4.14 9.59
N LYS A 267 9.71 -4.57 10.63
CA LYS A 267 10.60 -5.73 10.60
C LYS A 267 9.94 -7.02 11.06
N THR A 268 9.24 -6.96 12.19
CA THR A 268 8.67 -8.16 12.84
C THR A 268 7.28 -8.52 12.33
N LEU A 269 6.60 -7.57 11.67
CA LEU A 269 5.22 -7.69 11.23
C LEU A 269 4.24 -7.94 12.39
N GLU A 270 4.63 -7.54 13.60
CA GLU A 270 3.76 -7.59 14.77
C GLU A 270 2.83 -6.39 14.77
N TYR A 271 1.59 -6.62 15.15
CA TYR A 271 0.59 -5.57 15.29
C TYR A 271 0.99 -4.58 16.38
N LEU A 272 0.98 -3.29 16.05
CA LEU A 272 1.31 -2.20 16.97
C LEU A 272 0.04 -1.57 17.54
N THR A 273 -0.82 -1.06 16.67
CA THR A 273 -2.04 -0.34 17.04
C THR A 273 -2.96 -0.17 15.84
N THR A 274 -4.16 0.34 16.08
CA THR A 274 -5.10 0.82 15.05
C THR A 274 -5.18 2.33 15.07
N MET A 275 -5.19 2.93 13.88
CA MET A 275 -5.36 4.37 13.68
C MET A 275 -6.68 4.65 12.97
N TYR A 276 -7.33 5.75 13.34
CA TYR A 276 -8.49 6.31 12.67
C TYR A 276 -8.15 7.70 12.13
N LEU A 277 -8.68 8.03 10.98
CA LEU A 277 -8.64 9.37 10.40
C LEU A 277 -10.02 10.01 10.52
N GLU A 278 -10.10 11.17 11.17
CA GLU A 278 -11.37 11.84 11.39
C GLU A 278 -12.03 12.25 10.06
N ASN A 279 -13.30 11.86 9.87
CA ASN A 279 -14.10 12.13 8.67
C ASN A 279 -13.56 11.51 7.37
N VAL A 280 -12.76 10.43 7.46
CA VAL A 280 -12.30 9.63 6.32
C VAL A 280 -12.96 8.26 6.39
N SER A 281 -13.54 7.84 5.29
CA SER A 281 -14.24 6.55 5.16
C SER A 281 -13.99 5.93 3.80
N TYR A 282 -14.21 4.65 3.70
CA TYR A 282 -14.16 3.90 2.45
C TYR A 282 -12.90 4.22 1.63
N THR A 283 -11.74 3.87 2.20
CA THR A 283 -10.42 4.22 1.66
C THR A 283 -9.86 3.07 0.83
N ASP A 284 -9.73 3.26 -0.48
CA ASP A 284 -9.01 2.35 -1.37
C ASP A 284 -7.49 2.52 -1.17
N GLY A 285 -6.94 3.63 -1.57
CA GLY A 285 -5.50 3.85 -1.57
C GLY A 285 -4.99 4.81 -0.52
N ILE A 286 -3.78 4.56 -0.08
CA ILE A 286 -3.02 5.43 0.81
C ILE A 286 -1.58 5.62 0.30
N ALA A 287 -0.99 6.75 0.65
CA ALA A 287 0.44 6.98 0.43
C ALA A 287 1.06 7.75 1.59
N THR A 288 2.34 7.51 1.85
CA THR A 288 3.11 8.25 2.85
C THR A 288 4.22 9.07 2.22
N ALA A 289 4.50 10.24 2.77
CA ALA A 289 5.59 11.09 2.32
C ALA A 289 6.30 11.74 3.50
N TYR A 290 7.64 11.85 3.40
CA TYR A 290 8.44 12.57 4.38
C TYR A 290 8.82 13.94 3.83
N MET A 291 8.25 14.99 4.43
CA MET A 291 8.48 16.38 4.03
C MET A 291 8.70 17.26 5.25
N HIS A 292 9.57 18.24 5.14
CA HIS A 292 9.82 19.25 6.20
C HIS A 292 10.10 18.63 7.59
N GLY A 293 10.74 17.44 7.62
CA GLY A 293 11.07 16.76 8.86
C GLY A 293 9.96 15.93 9.49
N LYS A 294 8.82 15.76 8.81
CA LYS A 294 7.64 15.04 9.28
C LYS A 294 7.13 14.06 8.26
N TRP A 295 6.45 13.02 8.74
CA TRP A 295 5.70 12.10 7.91
C TRP A 295 4.26 12.58 7.72
N PHE A 296 3.75 12.39 6.51
CA PHE A 296 2.35 12.66 6.15
C PHE A 296 1.73 11.39 5.57
N LEU A 297 0.45 11.20 5.86
CA LEU A 297 -0.40 10.19 5.25
C LEU A 297 -1.44 10.89 4.37
N TYR A 298 -1.52 10.44 3.14
CA TYR A 298 -2.57 10.81 2.20
C TYR A 298 -3.49 9.60 2.05
N ALA A 299 -4.78 9.80 2.19
CA ALA A 299 -5.78 8.75 2.09
C ALA A 299 -6.89 9.16 1.13
N VAL A 300 -7.27 8.25 0.24
CA VAL A 300 -8.51 8.38 -0.52
C VAL A 300 -9.68 8.35 0.47
N ASP A 301 -10.62 9.26 0.31
CA ASP A 301 -11.82 9.35 1.14
C ASP A 301 -13.06 9.21 0.27
N ASN A 302 -13.79 8.12 0.50
CA ASN A 302 -15.05 7.77 -0.15
C ASN A 302 -14.97 7.83 -1.69
N ASP A 303 -13.88 7.34 -2.28
CA ASP A 303 -13.60 7.28 -3.73
C ASP A 303 -13.70 8.63 -4.47
N ALA A 304 -13.77 9.73 -3.74
CA ALA A 304 -14.16 11.03 -4.30
C ALA A 304 -13.16 12.15 -4.03
N ARG A 305 -12.30 12.04 -3.04
CA ARG A 305 -11.37 13.08 -2.62
C ARG A 305 -10.19 12.50 -1.88
N VAL A 306 -9.18 13.32 -1.61
CA VAL A 306 -8.01 12.95 -0.82
C VAL A 306 -7.96 13.81 0.44
N ALA A 307 -7.74 13.17 1.57
CA ALA A 307 -7.43 13.82 2.86
C ALA A 307 -5.97 13.58 3.22
N ALA A 308 -5.30 14.60 3.77
CA ALA A 308 -3.90 14.53 4.18
C ALA A 308 -3.75 14.83 5.68
N PHE A 309 -2.96 14.01 6.38
CA PHE A 309 -2.73 14.14 7.82
C PHE A 309 -1.23 14.08 8.13
N GLU A 310 -0.80 14.83 9.13
CA GLU A 310 0.52 14.65 9.74
C GLU A 310 0.50 13.39 10.60
N LEU A 311 1.46 12.47 10.37
CA LEU A 311 1.63 11.27 11.18
C LEU A 311 2.39 11.59 12.48
N PRO A 312 1.96 11.05 13.64
CA PRO A 312 2.72 11.14 14.86
C PRO A 312 3.99 10.28 14.81
N GLU A 313 4.97 10.62 15.62
CA GLU A 313 6.07 9.70 15.88
C GLU A 313 5.53 8.50 16.67
N ILE A 314 5.69 7.30 16.13
CA ILE A 314 5.36 6.04 16.79
C ILE A 314 6.68 5.39 17.20
N ASN A 315 6.87 5.22 18.51
CA ASN A 315 8.06 4.65 19.15
C ASN A 315 7.93 3.13 19.34
#